data_2f1108869bdfa6cf10b6804879c9879e
#
_entry.id   2f1108869bdfa6cf10b6804879c9879e
#
_cell.length_a   1.000
_cell.length_b   1.000
_cell.length_c   1.000
_cell.angle_alpha   90.00
_cell.angle_beta   90.00
_cell.angle_gamma   90.00
#
_symmetry.space_group_name_H-M   'P 1'
#
loop_
_entity.id
_entity.type
_entity.pdbx_description
1 polymer ?
#
loop_
_entity_poly.entity_id
_entity_poly.type
_entity_poly.pdbx_seq_one_letter_code
_entity_poly.pdbx_strand_id
1 'polypeptide(L)'
;MVVLWNHSIRKSIGVVVPRVSGWGFRHIVLGFGVCPITSDPMIVKITIVSMEMRNSIGVHWAVEVYTLSTGCWRIPTSKLPDKPVTVRWNPVVIDKFIYWFAFHGIEEFVKYGVDANKLILSFDMTTQEFTLIDLPNCFAHQSSIEFSISKLKGSLVLLEYSTNNEKQDCVIWVMNNGVPNLFSKLFAINAPYASIKILGFMKNGGPMMETQDEFGEPAAFVFYDLCSKDFNHTAIYAKGGSFFVDSYMETLLLLDYPDSSVFSITS
;
A
#
# COMPACT_ATOMS: atom_id res chain seq x y z
N MET A 1 9.30 4.66 15.67
CA MET A 1 9.18 6.10 15.40
C MET A 1 8.91 6.28 13.90
N VAL A 2 8.01 7.16 13.52
CA VAL A 2 7.76 7.63 12.14
C VAL A 2 8.19 9.08 12.08
N VAL A 3 8.75 9.50 10.95
CA VAL A 3 9.12 10.90 10.72
C VAL A 3 8.22 11.44 9.60
N LEU A 4 7.45 12.46 9.92
CA LEU A 4 6.77 13.28 8.92
C LEU A 4 7.75 14.33 8.45
N TRP A 5 8.04 14.36 7.17
CA TRP A 5 9.00 15.28 6.59
C TRP A 5 8.41 16.06 5.42
N ASN A 6 8.56 17.36 5.47
CA ASN A 6 8.17 18.25 4.39
C ASN A 6 9.41 18.82 3.71
N HIS A 7 9.65 18.36 2.49
CA HIS A 7 10.83 18.74 1.71
C HIS A 7 10.85 20.24 1.32
N SER A 8 9.68 20.82 0.99
CA SER A 8 9.58 22.22 0.54
C SER A 8 10.06 23.23 1.58
N ILE A 9 9.75 22.97 2.83
CA ILE A 9 10.12 23.86 3.97
C ILE A 9 11.22 23.27 4.85
N ARG A 10 11.76 22.08 4.50
CA ARG A 10 12.82 21.36 5.22
C ARG A 10 12.49 21.11 6.70
N LYS A 11 11.24 20.87 7.03
CA LYS A 11 10.80 20.57 8.39
C LYS A 11 10.47 19.09 8.57
N SER A 12 10.75 18.59 9.77
CA SER A 12 10.42 17.23 10.15
C SER A 12 9.86 17.15 11.56
N ILE A 13 8.94 16.21 11.76
CA ILE A 13 8.32 15.91 13.06
C ILE A 13 8.43 14.41 13.32
N GLY A 14 8.99 14.05 14.47
CA GLY A 14 9.04 12.66 14.92
C GLY A 14 7.75 12.29 15.65
N VAL A 15 7.12 11.20 15.24
CA VAL A 15 5.94 10.63 15.89
C VAL A 15 6.31 9.27 16.49
N VAL A 16 6.17 9.12 17.80
CA VAL A 16 6.40 7.84 18.46
C VAL A 16 5.22 6.93 18.19
N VAL A 17 5.48 5.77 17.60
CA VAL A 17 4.46 4.77 17.30
C VAL A 17 4.23 3.91 18.54
N PRO A 18 2.98 3.75 19.03
CA PRO A 18 2.68 2.91 20.18
C PRO A 18 3.15 1.48 19.96
N ARG A 19 3.75 0.89 20.99
CA ARG A 19 4.11 -0.52 21.00
C ARG A 19 2.92 -1.34 21.47
N VAL A 20 2.61 -2.39 20.73
CA VAL A 20 1.62 -3.37 21.18
C VAL A 20 2.34 -4.37 22.09
N SER A 21 1.89 -4.49 23.35
CA SER A 21 2.37 -5.51 24.28
C SER A 21 1.58 -6.81 24.08
N GLY A 22 2.22 -7.98 24.29
CA GLY A 22 1.56 -9.29 24.18
C GLY A 22 2.41 -10.33 23.44
N TRP A 23 1.94 -11.58 23.40
CA TRP A 23 2.57 -12.72 22.74
C TRP A 23 1.97 -12.91 21.34
N GLY A 24 2.78 -13.36 20.35
CA GLY A 24 2.35 -13.69 19.00
C GLY A 24 3.15 -12.97 17.91
N PHE A 25 3.01 -13.45 16.67
CA PHE A 25 3.53 -12.77 15.50
C PHE A 25 2.74 -11.49 15.24
N ARG A 26 3.45 -10.42 14.97
CA ARG A 26 2.83 -9.11 14.73
C ARG A 26 3.29 -8.56 13.40
N HIS A 27 2.31 -8.15 12.64
CA HIS A 27 2.51 -7.40 11.41
C HIS A 27 1.92 -6.00 11.61
N ILE A 28 2.74 -4.97 11.44
CA ILE A 28 2.30 -3.58 11.57
C ILE A 28 2.35 -2.94 10.19
N VAL A 29 1.24 -2.42 9.75
CA VAL A 29 1.12 -1.65 8.51
C VAL A 29 0.76 -0.22 8.84
N LEU A 30 1.40 0.71 8.17
CA LEU A 30 1.13 2.13 8.30
C LEU A 30 0.53 2.69 7.01
N GLY A 31 -0.36 3.66 7.16
CA GLY A 31 -0.83 4.51 6.09
C GLY A 31 -0.65 5.96 6.50
N PHE A 32 -0.33 6.81 5.55
CA PHE A 32 -0.24 8.25 5.76
C PHE A 32 -1.11 8.97 4.74
N GLY A 33 -1.81 10.00 5.18
CA GLY A 33 -2.58 10.88 4.31
C GLY A 33 -2.89 12.20 4.99
N VAL A 34 -3.49 13.11 4.25
CA VAL A 34 -3.95 14.40 4.76
C VAL A 34 -5.45 14.48 4.57
N CYS A 35 -6.19 14.68 5.65
CA CYS A 35 -7.64 14.82 5.58
C CYS A 35 -8.01 16.03 4.70
N PRO A 36 -8.78 15.86 3.63
CA PRO A 36 -9.06 16.96 2.70
C PRO A 36 -9.96 18.06 3.28
N ILE A 37 -10.71 17.74 4.34
CA ILE A 37 -11.62 18.71 4.99
C ILE A 37 -10.87 19.54 6.02
N THR A 38 -10.06 18.90 6.87
CA THR A 38 -9.36 19.58 7.98
C THR A 38 -7.94 19.98 7.65
N SER A 39 -7.40 19.50 6.52
CA SER A 39 -5.98 19.60 6.14
C SER A 39 -5.03 19.02 7.20
N ASP A 40 -5.52 18.13 8.06
CA ASP A 40 -4.75 17.54 9.14
C ASP A 40 -4.03 16.28 8.66
N PRO A 41 -2.70 16.20 8.80
CA PRO A 41 -1.94 14.99 8.54
C PRO A 41 -2.32 13.87 9.51
N MET A 42 -2.56 12.69 8.96
CA MET A 42 -2.99 11.51 9.70
C MET A 42 -2.06 10.31 9.42
N ILE A 43 -1.76 9.55 10.47
CA ILE A 43 -1.09 8.25 10.35
C ILE A 43 -2.07 7.19 10.85
N VAL A 44 -2.38 6.24 10.00
CA VAL A 44 -3.20 5.08 10.36
C VAL A 44 -2.27 3.91 10.60
N LYS A 45 -2.34 3.33 11.80
CA LYS A 45 -1.60 2.13 12.18
C LYS A 45 -2.55 0.95 12.30
N ILE A 46 -2.31 -0.07 11.51
CA ILE A 46 -3.01 -1.35 11.58
C ILE A 46 -2.05 -2.37 12.16
N THR A 47 -2.42 -2.97 13.29
CA THR A 47 -1.65 -4.05 13.91
C THR A 47 -2.41 -5.34 13.78
N ILE A 48 -1.82 -6.32 13.11
CA ILE A 48 -2.35 -7.65 12.94
C ILE A 48 -1.56 -8.57 13.87
N VAL A 49 -2.27 -9.25 14.77
CA VAL A 49 -1.68 -10.20 15.73
C VAL A 49 -2.21 -11.58 15.40
N SER A 50 -1.33 -12.49 15.04
CA SER A 50 -1.67 -13.91 14.90
C SER A 50 -1.23 -14.66 16.16
N MET A 51 -2.16 -15.37 16.79
CA MET A 51 -1.91 -16.23 17.94
C MET A 51 -2.16 -17.68 17.54
N GLU A 52 -1.16 -18.52 17.73
CA GLU A 52 -1.35 -19.96 17.67
C GLU A 52 -2.06 -20.42 18.94
N MET A 53 -3.31 -20.86 18.81
CA MET A 53 -4.03 -21.60 19.83
C MET A 53 -4.02 -23.07 19.46
N ARG A 54 -4.11 -23.97 20.47
CA ARG A 54 -3.92 -25.43 20.33
C ARG A 54 -4.66 -26.13 19.17
N ASN A 55 -5.70 -25.50 18.58
CA ASN A 55 -6.44 -26.05 17.44
C ASN A 55 -7.00 -24.97 16.48
N SER A 56 -6.60 -23.72 16.63
CA SER A 56 -7.02 -22.64 15.75
C SER A 56 -6.03 -21.51 15.80
N ILE A 57 -5.87 -20.80 14.68
CA ILE A 57 -5.12 -19.57 14.65
C ILE A 57 -6.12 -18.42 14.70
N GLY A 58 -6.11 -17.71 15.82
CA GLY A 58 -6.86 -16.47 15.97
C GLY A 58 -6.09 -15.31 15.35
N VAL A 59 -6.70 -14.59 14.44
CA VAL A 59 -6.18 -13.31 13.94
C VAL A 59 -6.98 -12.20 14.58
N HIS A 60 -6.28 -11.32 15.27
CA HIS A 60 -6.86 -10.10 15.83
C HIS A 60 -6.18 -8.90 15.17
N TRP A 61 -6.93 -7.85 14.97
CA TRP A 61 -6.37 -6.61 14.52
C TRP A 61 -6.80 -5.45 15.40
N ALA A 62 -5.92 -4.48 15.52
CA ALA A 62 -6.16 -3.23 16.23
C ALA A 62 -5.76 -2.07 15.32
N VAL A 63 -6.53 -1.01 15.38
CA VAL A 63 -6.26 0.20 14.61
C VAL A 63 -6.11 1.36 15.55
N GLU A 64 -5.09 2.17 15.27
CA GLU A 64 -4.84 3.43 15.95
C GLU A 64 -4.61 4.51 14.89
N VAL A 65 -5.21 5.66 15.08
CA VAL A 65 -5.07 6.83 14.20
C VAL A 65 -4.42 7.96 14.97
N TYR A 66 -3.33 8.47 14.43
CA TYR A 66 -2.67 9.68 14.90
C TYR A 66 -3.10 10.85 14.02
N THR A 67 -3.42 11.97 14.62
CA THR A 67 -3.64 13.23 13.91
C THR A 67 -2.66 14.27 14.40
N LEU A 68 -2.06 15.02 13.49
CA LEU A 68 -1.02 15.96 13.83
C LEU A 68 -1.56 17.10 14.70
N SER A 69 -2.78 17.57 14.44
CA SER A 69 -3.43 18.65 15.20
C SER A 69 -3.65 18.30 16.68
N THR A 70 -3.91 17.03 16.99
CA THR A 70 -4.09 16.59 18.38
C THR A 70 -2.81 16.09 19.04
N GLY A 71 -1.81 15.73 18.25
CA GLY A 71 -0.55 15.12 18.72
C GLY A 71 -0.72 13.76 19.39
N CYS A 72 -1.86 13.10 19.24
CA CYS A 72 -2.21 11.89 19.98
C CYS A 72 -2.68 10.74 19.07
N TRP A 73 -2.37 9.53 19.50
CA TRP A 73 -2.94 8.30 18.95
C TRP A 73 -4.30 8.01 19.57
N ARG A 74 -5.28 7.67 18.76
CA ARG A 74 -6.64 7.33 19.21
C ARG A 74 -7.14 6.09 18.48
N ILE A 75 -7.94 5.29 19.16
CA ILE A 75 -8.69 4.20 18.52
C ILE A 75 -9.89 4.85 17.83
N PRO A 76 -10.09 4.64 16.52
CA PRO A 76 -11.26 5.17 15.83
C PRO A 76 -12.54 4.59 16.42
N THR A 77 -13.59 5.38 16.46
CA THR A 77 -14.92 4.96 16.99
C THR A 77 -15.68 4.08 16.00
N SER A 78 -15.27 4.06 14.75
CA SER A 78 -15.87 3.23 13.70
C SER A 78 -15.62 1.74 13.97
N LYS A 79 -16.63 0.92 13.62
CA LYS A 79 -16.47 -0.53 13.70
C LYS A 79 -15.43 -0.99 12.67
N LEU A 80 -14.49 -1.79 13.13
CA LEU A 80 -13.62 -2.54 12.25
C LEU A 80 -14.45 -3.63 11.54
N PRO A 81 -14.08 -4.02 10.32
CA PRO A 81 -14.71 -5.17 9.68
C PRO A 81 -14.69 -6.40 10.57
N ASP A 82 -15.79 -7.15 10.59
CA ASP A 82 -15.99 -8.28 11.51
C ASP A 82 -14.96 -9.41 11.31
N LYS A 83 -14.45 -9.53 10.08
CA LYS A 83 -13.41 -10.52 9.76
C LYS A 83 -12.06 -9.84 9.66
N PRO A 84 -11.06 -10.29 10.44
CA PRO A 84 -9.71 -9.76 10.30
C PRO A 84 -9.13 -10.13 8.93
N VAL A 85 -8.37 -9.20 8.38
CA VAL A 85 -7.68 -9.35 7.10
C VAL A 85 -6.18 -9.15 7.29
N THR A 86 -5.39 -9.85 6.50
CA THR A 86 -3.96 -9.54 6.37
C THR A 86 -3.79 -8.45 5.32
N VAL A 87 -3.08 -7.40 5.70
CA VAL A 87 -2.91 -6.19 4.90
C VAL A 87 -1.47 -6.13 4.41
N ARG A 88 -1.26 -5.90 3.12
CA ARG A 88 0.09 -5.72 2.56
C ARG A 88 0.59 -4.30 2.72
N TRP A 89 1.91 -4.15 2.77
CA TRP A 89 2.60 -2.86 2.71
C TRP A 89 2.33 -2.16 1.37
N ASN A 90 2.62 -0.85 1.31
CA ASN A 90 2.40 0.06 0.21
C ASN A 90 0.92 0.48 0.09
N PRO A 91 0.46 1.31 1.02
CA PRO A 91 -0.84 1.96 0.88
C PRO A 91 -0.85 2.91 -0.32
N VAL A 92 -2.01 3.09 -0.89
CA VAL A 92 -2.27 4.06 -1.97
C VAL A 92 -3.24 5.10 -1.48
N VAL A 93 -2.88 6.38 -1.62
CA VAL A 93 -3.74 7.49 -1.19
C VAL A 93 -4.37 8.15 -2.40
N ILE A 94 -5.70 8.18 -2.41
CA ILE A 94 -6.49 8.84 -3.45
C ILE A 94 -7.58 9.65 -2.76
N ASP A 95 -7.58 10.96 -2.98
CA ASP A 95 -8.50 11.91 -2.38
C ASP A 95 -8.57 11.75 -0.84
N LYS A 96 -9.71 11.39 -0.31
CA LYS A 96 -9.92 11.17 1.12
C LYS A 96 -9.68 9.75 1.60
N PHE A 97 -9.28 8.84 0.71
CA PHE A 97 -9.14 7.43 1.03
C PHE A 97 -7.68 6.97 1.07
N ILE A 98 -7.37 6.11 2.03
CA ILE A 98 -6.16 5.29 2.05
C ILE A 98 -6.57 3.86 1.72
N TYR A 99 -5.94 3.26 0.72
CA TYR A 99 -6.22 1.91 0.25
C TYR A 99 -5.04 0.99 0.53
N TRP A 100 -5.32 -0.23 0.92
CA TRP A 100 -4.34 -1.31 1.03
C TRP A 100 -4.84 -2.55 0.31
N PHE A 101 -3.95 -3.25 -0.37
CA PHE A 101 -4.23 -4.60 -0.82
C PHE A 101 -4.27 -5.52 0.39
N ALA A 102 -5.27 -6.40 0.46
CA ALA A 102 -5.51 -7.26 1.60
C ALA A 102 -6.07 -8.62 1.17
N PHE A 103 -6.10 -9.57 2.09
CA PHE A 103 -6.71 -10.88 1.87
C PHE A 103 -7.20 -11.47 3.20
N HIS A 104 -8.22 -12.33 3.11
CA HIS A 104 -8.67 -13.10 4.24
C HIS A 104 -7.66 -14.21 4.54
N GLY A 105 -7.31 -14.38 5.81
CA GLY A 105 -6.39 -15.42 6.25
C GLY A 105 -5.00 -14.89 6.61
N ILE A 106 -4.07 -15.80 6.81
CA ILE A 106 -2.70 -15.52 7.24
C ILE A 106 -1.78 -15.71 6.04
N GLU A 107 -0.83 -14.79 5.84
CA GLU A 107 0.09 -14.80 4.70
C GLU A 107 0.86 -16.11 4.54
N GLU A 108 1.22 -16.76 5.64
CA GLU A 108 1.91 -18.04 5.63
C GLU A 108 1.07 -19.14 4.96
N PHE A 109 -0.24 -19.18 5.22
CA PHE A 109 -1.13 -20.19 4.58
C PHE A 109 -1.35 -19.92 3.10
N VAL A 110 -1.35 -18.64 2.69
CA VAL A 110 -1.45 -18.26 1.27
C VAL A 110 -0.22 -18.76 0.50
N LYS A 111 0.97 -18.71 1.11
CA LYS A 111 2.20 -19.28 0.53
C LYS A 111 2.15 -20.79 0.35
N TYR A 112 1.37 -21.48 1.17
CA TYR A 112 1.16 -22.94 1.06
C TYR A 112 -0.01 -23.34 0.16
N GLY A 113 -0.54 -22.42 -0.67
CA GLY A 113 -1.56 -22.71 -1.67
C GLY A 113 -3.01 -22.74 -1.13
N VAL A 114 -3.24 -22.19 0.06
CA VAL A 114 -4.60 -21.98 0.55
C VAL A 114 -5.17 -20.74 -0.18
N ASP A 115 -6.27 -20.92 -0.89
CA ASP A 115 -7.00 -19.85 -1.56
C ASP A 115 -7.50 -18.84 -0.51
N ALA A 116 -6.88 -17.66 -0.51
CA ALA A 116 -7.33 -16.55 0.28
C ALA A 116 -8.11 -15.57 -0.60
N ASN A 117 -9.32 -15.24 -0.21
CA ASN A 117 -10.10 -14.20 -0.90
C ASN A 117 -9.34 -12.88 -0.83
N LYS A 118 -8.96 -12.39 -2.00
CA LYS A 118 -8.27 -11.11 -2.17
C LYS A 118 -9.27 -9.97 -2.17
N LEU A 119 -8.89 -8.87 -1.54
CA LEU A 119 -9.74 -7.71 -1.37
C LEU A 119 -8.91 -6.42 -1.24
N ILE A 120 -9.57 -5.29 -1.21
CA ILE A 120 -8.96 -4.00 -0.91
C ILE A 120 -9.59 -3.48 0.39
N LEU A 121 -8.74 -3.13 1.35
CA LEU A 121 -9.15 -2.41 2.54
C LEU A 121 -9.05 -0.92 2.25
N SER A 122 -10.12 -0.16 2.48
CA SER A 122 -10.11 1.29 2.39
C SER A 122 -10.39 1.93 3.74
N PHE A 123 -9.76 3.07 3.99
CA PHE A 123 -9.99 3.94 5.14
C PHE A 123 -10.36 5.34 4.67
N ASP A 124 -11.53 5.83 5.05
CA ASP A 124 -11.95 7.20 4.79
C ASP A 124 -11.39 8.13 5.87
N MET A 125 -10.48 9.03 5.50
CA MET A 125 -9.84 9.98 6.43
C MET A 125 -10.81 11.01 7.02
N THR A 126 -11.99 11.17 6.43
CA THR A 126 -13.00 12.14 6.88
C THR A 126 -13.90 11.55 7.98
N THR A 127 -14.41 10.32 7.74
CA THR A 127 -15.30 9.64 8.68
C THR A 127 -14.55 8.70 9.61
N GLN A 128 -13.29 8.38 9.29
CA GLN A 128 -12.44 7.38 9.95
C GLN A 128 -13.06 5.97 9.93
N GLU A 129 -13.77 5.65 8.85
CA GLU A 129 -14.42 4.37 8.66
C GLU A 129 -13.62 3.46 7.73
N PHE A 130 -13.64 2.16 8.05
CA PHE A 130 -13.04 1.12 7.22
C PHE A 130 -14.11 0.43 6.37
N THR A 131 -13.77 0.17 5.11
CA THR A 131 -14.61 -0.58 4.17
C THR A 131 -13.78 -1.65 3.48
N LEU A 132 -14.34 -2.86 3.38
CA LEU A 132 -13.78 -3.94 2.56
C LEU A 132 -14.40 -3.88 1.17
N ILE A 133 -13.56 -3.91 0.16
CA ILE A 133 -13.94 -3.95 -1.26
C ILE A 133 -13.49 -5.29 -1.80
N ASP A 134 -14.43 -6.19 -2.02
CA ASP A 134 -14.13 -7.50 -2.60
C ASP A 134 -13.64 -7.35 -4.04
N LEU A 135 -12.65 -8.13 -4.43
CA LEU A 135 -12.27 -8.21 -5.83
C LEU A 135 -13.27 -9.09 -6.61
N PRO A 136 -13.48 -8.81 -7.92
CA PRO A 136 -14.25 -9.70 -8.77
C PRO A 136 -13.79 -11.16 -8.67
N ASN A 137 -14.72 -12.10 -8.79
CA ASN A 137 -14.44 -13.54 -8.64
C ASN A 137 -13.32 -14.03 -9.57
N CYS A 138 -13.13 -13.40 -10.74
CA CYS A 138 -12.05 -13.74 -11.65
C CYS A 138 -10.66 -13.48 -11.08
N PHE A 139 -10.54 -12.62 -10.05
CA PHE A 139 -9.26 -12.33 -9.38
C PHE A 139 -9.17 -12.99 -7.99
N ALA A 140 -10.32 -13.25 -7.36
CA ALA A 140 -10.38 -13.64 -5.94
C ALA A 140 -9.71 -14.99 -5.67
N HIS A 141 -9.78 -15.94 -6.61
CA HIS A 141 -9.38 -17.34 -6.43
C HIS A 141 -8.13 -17.79 -7.20
N GLN A 142 -7.32 -16.83 -7.71
CA GLN A 142 -6.12 -17.17 -8.46
C GLN A 142 -4.90 -17.19 -7.53
N SER A 143 -4.55 -18.37 -7.00
CA SER A 143 -3.45 -18.54 -6.05
C SER A 143 -2.05 -18.29 -6.64
N SER A 144 -1.87 -18.55 -7.95
CA SER A 144 -0.59 -18.41 -8.65
C SER A 144 -0.30 -16.98 -9.15
N ILE A 145 -1.22 -16.04 -8.99
CA ILE A 145 -1.10 -14.68 -9.48
C ILE A 145 -0.86 -13.72 -8.32
N GLU A 146 0.20 -12.94 -8.44
CA GLU A 146 0.49 -11.87 -7.48
C GLU A 146 -0.26 -10.59 -7.87
N PHE A 147 -0.78 -9.90 -6.85
CA PHE A 147 -1.46 -8.62 -7.03
C PHE A 147 -0.87 -7.53 -6.15
N SER A 148 -0.91 -6.33 -6.67
CA SER A 148 -0.68 -5.11 -5.89
C SER A 148 -1.62 -4.00 -6.35
N ILE A 149 -1.61 -2.88 -5.66
CA ILE A 149 -2.41 -1.70 -6.02
C ILE A 149 -1.50 -0.49 -6.25
N SER A 150 -1.96 0.43 -7.08
CA SER A 150 -1.27 1.68 -7.34
C SER A 150 -2.28 2.78 -7.69
N LYS A 151 -1.79 4.00 -7.93
CA LYS A 151 -2.58 5.16 -8.35
C LYS A 151 -2.23 5.56 -9.77
N LEU A 152 -3.23 5.68 -10.62
CA LEU A 152 -3.08 6.20 -11.97
C LEU A 152 -4.09 7.33 -12.22
N LYS A 153 -3.61 8.56 -12.41
CA LYS A 153 -4.45 9.74 -12.71
C LYS A 153 -5.64 9.91 -11.75
N GLY A 154 -5.42 9.69 -10.44
CA GLY A 154 -6.47 9.80 -9.43
C GLY A 154 -7.39 8.59 -9.30
N SER A 155 -7.21 7.55 -10.09
CA SER A 155 -7.95 6.29 -9.98
C SER A 155 -7.13 5.19 -9.33
N LEU A 156 -7.78 4.31 -8.58
CA LEU A 156 -7.16 3.11 -8.04
C LEU A 156 -7.00 2.08 -9.15
N VAL A 157 -5.79 1.54 -9.27
CA VAL A 157 -5.51 0.46 -10.21
C VAL A 157 -5.04 -0.80 -9.47
N LEU A 158 -5.49 -1.94 -9.97
CA LEU A 158 -5.02 -3.25 -9.57
C LEU A 158 -3.97 -3.70 -10.60
N LEU A 159 -2.85 -4.17 -10.10
CA LEU A 159 -1.73 -4.69 -10.87
C LEU A 159 -1.71 -6.20 -10.69
N GLU A 160 -1.90 -6.92 -11.78
CA GLU A 160 -1.92 -8.38 -11.84
C GLU A 160 -0.62 -8.86 -12.47
N TYR A 161 0.21 -9.58 -11.69
CA TYR A 161 1.48 -10.12 -12.16
C TYR A 161 1.35 -11.61 -12.41
N SER A 162 1.76 -12.06 -13.58
CA SER A 162 1.80 -13.47 -13.95
C SER A 162 3.16 -13.83 -14.52
N THR A 163 3.62 -15.04 -14.25
CA THR A 163 4.88 -15.54 -14.80
C THR A 163 4.60 -16.49 -15.96
N ASN A 164 5.19 -16.20 -17.10
CA ASN A 164 5.10 -17.02 -18.30
C ASN A 164 6.51 -17.24 -18.88
N ASN A 165 6.92 -18.51 -19.03
CA ASN A 165 8.24 -18.87 -19.55
C ASN A 165 9.40 -18.12 -18.87
N GLU A 166 9.44 -18.13 -17.54
CA GLU A 166 10.45 -17.46 -16.70
C GLU A 166 10.47 -15.92 -16.80
N LYS A 167 9.50 -15.33 -17.50
CA LYS A 167 9.31 -13.90 -17.63
C LYS A 167 8.03 -13.46 -16.97
N GLN A 168 8.05 -12.28 -16.39
CA GLN A 168 6.91 -11.75 -15.67
C GLN A 168 6.17 -10.70 -16.52
N ASP A 169 4.87 -10.92 -16.68
CA ASP A 169 3.95 -10.00 -17.32
C ASP A 169 3.13 -9.24 -16.27
N CYS A 170 2.63 -8.06 -16.62
CA CYS A 170 1.73 -7.32 -15.76
C CYS A 170 0.51 -6.82 -16.54
N VAL A 171 -0.69 -7.06 -15.99
CA VAL A 171 -1.94 -6.47 -16.48
C VAL A 171 -2.40 -5.39 -15.53
N ILE A 172 -2.73 -4.24 -16.07
CA ILE A 172 -3.21 -3.07 -15.33
C ILE A 172 -4.71 -2.96 -15.48
N TRP A 173 -5.42 -3.01 -14.34
CA TRP A 173 -6.87 -2.87 -14.25
C TRP A 173 -7.22 -1.60 -13.50
N VAL A 174 -8.16 -0.82 -14.00
CA VAL A 174 -8.65 0.38 -13.30
C VAL A 174 -9.98 0.07 -12.61
N MET A 175 -10.11 0.51 -11.36
CA MET A 175 -11.38 0.49 -10.66
C MET A 175 -12.28 1.58 -11.23
N ASN A 176 -13.46 1.20 -11.72
CA ASN A 176 -14.41 2.15 -12.29
C ASN A 176 -15.03 3.00 -11.19
N ASN A 177 -14.94 4.31 -11.33
CA ASN A 177 -15.40 5.28 -10.35
C ASN A 177 -16.88 5.07 -10.00
N GLY A 178 -17.14 4.89 -8.70
CA GLY A 178 -18.50 4.81 -8.14
C GLY A 178 -19.14 3.42 -8.16
N VAL A 179 -18.49 2.41 -8.76
CA VAL A 179 -19.00 1.03 -8.73
C VAL A 179 -17.97 0.15 -8.03
N PRO A 180 -18.16 -0.20 -6.75
CA PRO A 180 -17.30 -1.17 -6.06
C PRO A 180 -17.24 -2.48 -6.86
N ASN A 181 -16.08 -3.13 -6.86
CA ASN A 181 -15.85 -4.44 -7.48
C ASN A 181 -15.86 -4.47 -9.03
N LEU A 182 -15.97 -3.32 -9.71
CA LEU A 182 -15.91 -3.26 -11.16
C LEU A 182 -14.55 -2.75 -11.63
N PHE A 183 -13.77 -3.64 -12.24
CA PHE A 183 -12.46 -3.33 -12.83
C PHE A 183 -12.50 -3.49 -14.35
N SER A 184 -11.91 -2.54 -15.05
CA SER A 184 -11.71 -2.59 -16.51
C SER A 184 -10.23 -2.71 -16.84
N LYS A 185 -9.89 -3.61 -17.76
CA LYS A 185 -8.52 -3.75 -18.24
C LYS A 185 -8.12 -2.50 -19.01
N LEU A 186 -7.00 -1.89 -18.64
CA LEU A 186 -6.43 -0.76 -19.36
C LEU A 186 -5.44 -1.22 -20.43
N PHE A 187 -4.40 -1.94 -20.00
CA PHE A 187 -3.37 -2.49 -20.90
C PHE A 187 -2.62 -3.61 -20.19
N ALA A 188 -1.78 -4.30 -20.96
CA ALA A 188 -0.86 -5.30 -20.46
C ALA A 188 0.56 -4.96 -20.89
N ILE A 189 1.53 -5.33 -20.07
CA ILE A 189 2.96 -5.22 -20.32
C ILE A 189 3.51 -6.63 -20.36
N ASN A 190 4.03 -7.02 -21.52
CA ASN A 190 4.77 -8.27 -21.68
C ASN A 190 6.25 -7.91 -21.55
N ALA A 191 6.85 -8.25 -20.42
CA ALA A 191 8.19 -7.82 -20.11
C ALA A 191 9.22 -8.90 -20.46
N PRO A 192 10.42 -8.52 -20.93
CA PRO A 192 11.49 -9.47 -21.21
C PRO A 192 12.25 -9.91 -19.95
N TYR A 193 11.81 -9.50 -18.76
CA TYR A 193 12.50 -9.65 -17.48
C TYR A 193 11.95 -10.81 -16.67
N ALA A 194 12.80 -11.41 -15.82
CA ALA A 194 12.38 -12.44 -14.87
C ALA A 194 11.48 -11.90 -13.77
N SER A 195 11.69 -10.64 -13.38
CA SER A 195 10.85 -9.95 -12.41
C SER A 195 10.61 -8.50 -12.79
N ILE A 196 9.37 -8.05 -12.60
CA ILE A 196 8.98 -6.65 -12.74
C ILE A 196 8.12 -6.23 -11.54
N LYS A 197 8.28 -4.98 -11.13
CA LYS A 197 7.43 -4.35 -10.11
C LYS A 197 7.10 -2.92 -10.54
N ILE A 198 5.82 -2.62 -10.70
CA ILE A 198 5.38 -1.26 -10.96
C ILE A 198 5.48 -0.47 -9.67
N LEU A 199 6.28 0.58 -9.68
CA LEU A 199 6.52 1.49 -8.56
C LEU A 199 5.53 2.66 -8.55
N GLY A 200 5.03 3.03 -9.74
CA GLY A 200 4.10 4.13 -9.94
C GLY A 200 3.93 4.45 -11.41
N PHE A 201 3.30 5.58 -11.69
CA PHE A 201 3.03 6.01 -13.06
C PHE A 201 3.47 7.45 -13.29
N MET A 202 4.03 7.72 -14.46
CA MET A 202 4.33 9.08 -14.93
C MET A 202 3.02 9.85 -15.22
N LYS A 203 3.11 11.16 -15.41
CA LYS A 203 1.95 12.01 -15.77
C LYS A 203 1.26 11.60 -17.06
N ASN A 204 2.02 11.08 -18.04
CA ASN A 204 1.47 10.54 -19.30
C ASN A 204 0.79 9.17 -19.13
N GLY A 205 0.93 8.53 -17.98
CA GLY A 205 0.38 7.22 -17.65
C GLY A 205 1.34 6.06 -17.88
N GLY A 206 2.55 6.31 -18.37
CA GLY A 206 3.58 5.28 -18.52
C GLY A 206 4.09 4.77 -17.17
N PRO A 207 4.22 3.46 -16.97
CA PRO A 207 4.73 2.89 -15.74
C PRO A 207 6.19 3.22 -15.47
N MET A 208 6.50 3.45 -14.20
CA MET A 208 7.84 3.44 -13.62
C MET A 208 8.04 2.10 -12.94
N MET A 209 9.08 1.39 -13.27
CA MET A 209 9.23 -0.01 -12.92
C MET A 209 10.59 -0.30 -12.31
N GLU A 210 10.62 -1.24 -11.41
CA GLU A 210 11.79 -2.00 -11.02
C GLU A 210 11.79 -3.29 -11.85
N THR A 211 12.92 -3.63 -12.48
CA THR A 211 13.08 -4.82 -13.32
C THR A 211 14.32 -5.59 -12.94
N GLN A 212 14.29 -6.92 -13.05
CA GLN A 212 15.45 -7.79 -12.90
C GLN A 212 15.51 -8.76 -14.08
N ASP A 213 16.67 -8.88 -14.71
CA ASP A 213 16.90 -9.82 -15.82
C ASP A 213 16.88 -11.26 -15.31
N GLU A 214 17.52 -11.51 -14.16
CA GLU A 214 17.52 -12.78 -13.45
C GLU A 214 17.26 -12.56 -11.95
N PHE A 215 16.71 -13.58 -11.29
CA PHE A 215 16.48 -13.51 -9.84
C PHE A 215 17.82 -13.43 -9.08
N GLY A 216 17.93 -12.43 -8.20
CA GLY A 216 19.12 -12.21 -7.37
C GLY A 216 20.12 -11.21 -7.94
N GLU A 217 19.97 -10.79 -9.18
CA GLU A 217 20.76 -9.70 -9.76
C GLU A 217 20.28 -8.32 -9.27
N PRO A 218 21.12 -7.28 -9.43
CA PRO A 218 20.70 -5.91 -9.15
C PRO A 218 19.48 -5.53 -9.99
N ALA A 219 18.49 -4.92 -9.35
CA ALA A 219 17.33 -4.40 -10.05
C ALA A 219 17.65 -3.08 -10.74
N ALA A 220 17.09 -2.87 -11.92
CA ALA A 220 17.17 -1.65 -12.69
C ALA A 220 15.89 -0.82 -12.54
N PHE A 221 16.04 0.51 -12.54
CA PHE A 221 14.90 1.43 -12.63
C PHE A 221 14.63 1.76 -14.11
N VAL A 222 13.41 1.48 -14.57
CA VAL A 222 13.04 1.52 -15.99
C VAL A 222 11.71 2.27 -16.16
N PHE A 223 11.61 3.05 -17.24
CA PHE A 223 10.35 3.63 -17.70
C PHE A 223 9.79 2.84 -18.87
N TYR A 224 8.51 2.55 -18.85
CA TYR A 224 7.83 1.93 -20.00
C TYR A 224 7.05 2.99 -20.78
N ASP A 225 7.32 3.06 -22.09
CA ASP A 225 6.61 3.93 -23.01
C ASP A 225 5.39 3.22 -23.59
N LEU A 226 4.19 3.79 -23.36
CA LEU A 226 2.92 3.20 -23.81
C LEU A 226 2.73 3.25 -25.33
N CYS A 227 3.41 4.19 -26.02
CA CYS A 227 3.25 4.39 -27.47
C CYS A 227 4.18 3.46 -28.24
N SER A 228 5.48 3.50 -27.93
CA SER A 228 6.49 2.65 -28.60
C SER A 228 6.54 1.24 -28.05
N LYS A 229 6.02 1.03 -26.82
CA LYS A 229 6.13 -0.21 -26.04
C LYS A 229 7.58 -0.58 -25.68
N ASP A 230 8.45 0.42 -25.58
CA ASP A 230 9.85 0.24 -25.26
C ASP A 230 10.12 0.41 -23.76
N PHE A 231 11.15 -0.27 -23.30
CA PHE A 231 11.68 -0.16 -21.94
C PHE A 231 12.90 0.77 -21.94
N ASN A 232 12.75 1.95 -21.35
CA ASN A 232 13.79 2.98 -21.29
C ASN A 232 14.56 2.86 -19.97
N HIS A 233 15.79 2.36 -20.05
CA HIS A 233 16.66 2.19 -18.88
C HIS A 233 17.26 3.52 -18.43
N THR A 234 17.29 3.74 -17.11
CA THR A 234 17.82 4.96 -16.50
C THR A 234 19.28 4.85 -16.06
N ALA A 235 19.89 3.69 -16.19
CA ALA A 235 21.21 3.36 -15.61
C ALA A 235 21.26 3.50 -14.07
N ILE A 236 20.13 3.45 -13.39
CA ILE A 236 20.03 3.42 -11.92
C ILE A 236 19.78 1.97 -11.51
N TYR A 237 20.69 1.45 -10.69
CA TYR A 237 20.64 0.06 -10.21
C TYR A 237 20.67 0.03 -8.69
N ALA A 238 19.94 -0.91 -8.10
CA ALA A 238 19.90 -1.12 -6.67
C ALA A 238 19.57 -2.58 -6.31
N LYS A 239 19.56 -2.91 -5.03
CA LYS A 239 19.09 -4.23 -4.59
C LYS A 239 17.59 -4.36 -4.91
N GLY A 240 17.15 -5.53 -5.37
CA GLY A 240 15.74 -5.83 -5.62
C GLY A 240 14.84 -5.50 -4.41
N GLY A 241 13.72 -4.86 -4.68
CA GLY A 241 12.76 -4.40 -3.66
C GLY A 241 13.15 -3.12 -2.92
N SER A 242 14.24 -2.44 -3.31
CA SER A 242 14.71 -1.23 -2.62
C SER A 242 14.24 0.07 -3.26
N PHE A 243 13.70 0.03 -4.46
CA PHE A 243 13.14 1.22 -5.09
C PHE A 243 11.79 1.59 -4.47
N PHE A 244 11.63 2.88 -4.23
CA PHE A 244 10.38 3.50 -3.83
C PHE A 244 10.17 4.77 -4.66
N VAL A 245 8.97 4.92 -5.20
CA VAL A 245 8.56 6.09 -5.97
C VAL A 245 7.20 6.53 -5.47
N ASP A 246 7.07 7.81 -5.18
CA ASP A 246 5.78 8.42 -4.86
C ASP A 246 5.72 9.84 -5.42
N SER A 247 4.51 10.34 -5.59
CA SER A 247 4.29 11.72 -6.01
C SER A 247 4.50 12.67 -4.83
N TYR A 248 5.28 13.71 -5.04
CA TYR A 248 5.42 14.79 -4.08
C TYR A 248 4.67 16.03 -4.57
N MET A 249 3.91 16.65 -3.68
CA MET A 249 3.25 17.93 -3.91
C MET A 249 3.76 18.93 -2.89
N GLU A 250 4.21 20.07 -3.37
CA GLU A 250 4.64 21.17 -2.51
C GLU A 250 3.51 21.63 -1.59
N THR A 251 3.81 21.79 -0.32
CA THR A 251 2.83 22.15 0.70
C THR A 251 3.49 22.94 1.83
N LEU A 252 2.72 23.74 2.54
CA LEU A 252 3.14 24.43 3.76
C LEU A 252 2.81 23.65 5.04
N LEU A 253 2.37 22.40 4.91
CA LEU A 253 2.18 21.52 6.06
C LEU A 253 3.45 21.50 6.91
N LEU A 254 3.30 21.49 8.21
CA LEU A 254 4.34 21.57 9.24
C LEU A 254 4.97 22.97 9.43
N LEU A 255 4.53 24.02 8.72
CA LEU A 255 5.12 25.35 8.84
C LEU A 255 5.04 25.89 10.29
N ASP A 256 3.90 25.70 10.94
CA ASP A 256 3.60 26.21 12.28
C ASP A 256 4.18 25.33 13.42
N TYR A 257 4.83 24.23 13.07
CA TYR A 257 5.42 23.33 14.06
C TYR A 257 6.91 23.68 14.29
N PRO A 258 7.41 23.60 15.53
CA PRO A 258 8.82 23.80 15.80
C PRO A 258 9.66 22.70 15.15
N ASP A 259 10.89 23.05 14.74
CA ASP A 259 11.81 22.10 14.14
C ASP A 259 12.14 20.95 15.12
N SER A 260 12.19 19.72 14.60
CA SER A 260 12.59 18.53 15.32
C SER A 260 11.74 18.21 16.57
N SER A 261 10.49 18.68 16.61
CA SER A 261 9.56 18.27 17.67
C SER A 261 9.33 16.75 17.65
N VAL A 262 9.46 16.13 18.81
CA VAL A 262 9.14 14.71 18.99
C VAL A 262 7.88 14.63 19.84
N PHE A 263 6.79 14.12 19.26
CA PHE A 263 5.54 13.86 19.99
C PHE A 263 5.63 12.49 20.65
N SER A 264 5.71 12.49 21.98
CA SER A 264 5.68 11.27 22.79
C SER A 264 4.22 10.84 23.06
N ILE A 265 4.06 9.55 23.34
CA ILE A 265 2.77 9.01 23.79
C ILE A 265 2.49 9.61 25.17
N THR A 266 1.46 10.43 25.30
CA THR A 266 0.85 10.69 26.60
C THR A 266 -0.05 9.51 26.92
N SER A 267 0.34 8.76 27.96
CA SER A 267 -0.41 7.62 28.53
C SER A 267 -1.75 8.06 29.12
#